data_956a02dfa773cfcf4a71d44a48f5f581
#
_entry.id   956a02dfa773cfcf4a71d44a48f5f581
#
_cell.length_a   1.000
_cell.length_b   1.000
_cell.length_c   1.000
_cell.angle_alpha   90.00
_cell.angle_beta   90.00
_cell.angle_gamma   90.00
#
_symmetry.space_group_name_H-M   'P 1'
#
loop_
_entity.id
_entity.type
_entity.pdbx_description
1 polymer ?
#
loop_
_entity_poly.entity_id
_entity_poly.type
_entity_poly.pdbx_seq_one_letter_code
_entity_poly.pdbx_strand_id
1 'polypeptide(L)'
;MVHFVGAGSGAPDLITLRGKRFLEEADVVIYAGSLVNPQLLEYTKENCEIYNSAKMTLEEVLDVIFAAEEKGLTTVRLHTGDPSLYGAIREQMDVLEEKNIAFDYCPGVSSFCGAASALNLEYTLPDVSQSVNITRMEGRTPVPEKESIQSFAAHQATMVVFLSTGMLEELSRRLIEGGYTADTPAAIVYKATWEDQKTFVCTVGTLAQTAKENNITKTALMIIGDVVAHSHYDRSELYNPAFTTEFREATK
;
A
#
# COMPACT_ATOMS: atom_id res chain seq x y z
N MET A 1 18.64 16.43 -9.72
CA MET A 1 17.92 16.16 -8.44
C MET A 1 16.82 15.14 -8.68
N VAL A 2 16.74 14.08 -7.84
CA VAL A 2 15.77 12.99 -8.00
C VAL A 2 14.76 13.02 -6.85
N HIS A 3 13.45 13.00 -7.16
CA HIS A 3 12.38 12.93 -6.17
C HIS A 3 11.68 11.56 -6.26
N PHE A 4 11.78 10.74 -5.19
CA PHE A 4 10.95 9.54 -5.06
C PHE A 4 9.59 9.94 -4.51
N VAL A 5 8.54 9.75 -5.28
CA VAL A 5 7.20 10.27 -4.97
C VAL A 5 6.17 9.15 -4.91
N GLY A 6 5.40 9.13 -3.83
CA GLY A 6 4.22 8.26 -3.73
C GLY A 6 3.05 8.83 -4.52
N ALA A 7 2.51 8.02 -5.41
CA ALA A 7 1.38 8.36 -6.30
C ALA A 7 0.01 8.34 -5.60
N GLY A 8 -0.04 7.87 -4.36
CA GLY A 8 -1.32 7.60 -3.69
C GLY A 8 -1.92 6.25 -4.06
N SER A 9 -3.07 5.94 -3.47
CA SER A 9 -3.71 4.61 -3.55
C SER A 9 -4.45 4.35 -4.86
N GLY A 10 -4.70 5.38 -5.69
CA GLY A 10 -5.39 5.21 -6.97
C GLY A 10 -6.06 6.48 -7.50
N ALA A 11 -6.91 7.15 -6.71
CA ALA A 11 -7.51 8.42 -7.11
C ALA A 11 -6.44 9.51 -7.23
N PRO A 12 -6.45 10.30 -8.31
CA PRO A 12 -5.42 11.32 -8.55
C PRO A 12 -5.33 12.40 -7.46
N ASP A 13 -6.45 12.72 -6.81
CA ASP A 13 -6.53 13.71 -5.73
C ASP A 13 -5.98 13.20 -4.39
N LEU A 14 -5.64 11.92 -4.31
CA LEU A 14 -4.93 11.33 -3.16
C LEU A 14 -3.40 11.41 -3.26
N ILE A 15 -2.88 12.01 -4.30
CA ILE A 15 -1.48 12.44 -4.31
C ILE A 15 -1.30 13.57 -3.28
N THR A 16 -0.16 13.61 -2.60
CA THR A 16 0.13 14.73 -1.71
C THR A 16 0.35 16.02 -2.50
N LEU A 17 0.03 17.17 -1.91
CA LEU A 17 0.30 18.48 -2.53
C LEU A 17 1.79 18.64 -2.92
N ARG A 18 2.70 18.08 -2.13
CA ARG A 18 4.14 18.06 -2.45
C ARG A 18 4.42 17.20 -3.66
N GLY A 19 3.85 15.99 -3.72
CA GLY A 19 4.01 15.08 -4.85
C GLY A 19 3.49 15.67 -6.16
N LYS A 20 2.32 16.32 -6.11
CA LYS A 20 1.76 17.03 -7.25
C LYS A 20 2.70 18.14 -7.75
N ARG A 21 3.21 18.98 -6.85
CA ARG A 21 4.17 20.04 -7.21
C ARG A 21 5.43 19.46 -7.86
N PHE A 22 5.97 18.35 -7.35
CA PHE A 22 7.12 17.71 -7.98
C PHE A 22 6.80 17.21 -9.41
N LEU A 23 5.60 16.70 -9.67
CA LEU A 23 5.18 16.34 -11.02
C LEU A 23 5.09 17.57 -11.93
N GLU A 24 4.53 18.69 -11.45
CA GLU A 24 4.41 19.94 -12.18
C GLU A 24 5.76 20.57 -12.54
N GLU A 25 6.78 20.34 -11.71
CA GLU A 25 8.14 20.86 -11.89
C GLU A 25 9.08 19.87 -12.63
N ALA A 26 8.69 18.60 -12.78
CA ALA A 26 9.54 17.55 -13.35
C ALA A 26 9.89 17.79 -14.82
N ASP A 27 11.16 17.53 -15.17
CA ASP A 27 11.63 17.43 -16.56
C ASP A 27 11.54 15.99 -17.06
N VAL A 28 11.72 15.02 -16.15
CA VAL A 28 11.64 13.59 -16.42
C VAL A 28 10.76 12.93 -15.37
N VAL A 29 9.82 12.10 -15.79
CA VAL A 29 9.02 11.24 -14.90
C VAL A 29 9.21 9.78 -15.28
N ILE A 30 9.62 8.97 -14.31
CA ILE A 30 9.69 7.51 -14.46
C ILE A 30 8.66 6.89 -13.52
N TYR A 31 7.55 6.38 -14.05
CA TYR A 31 6.45 5.85 -13.23
C TYR A 31 6.39 4.33 -13.19
N ALA A 32 5.87 3.77 -12.09
CA ALA A 32 5.86 2.33 -11.81
C ALA A 32 4.71 1.57 -12.50
N GLY A 33 4.54 1.77 -13.79
CA GLY A 33 3.66 0.97 -14.62
C GLY A 33 2.17 1.08 -14.32
N SER A 34 1.45 -0.03 -14.52
CA SER A 34 -0.02 -0.08 -14.50
C SER A 34 -0.67 0.09 -13.12
N LEU A 35 0.11 0.20 -12.05
CA LEU A 35 -0.39 0.45 -10.70
C LEU A 35 -0.42 1.94 -10.34
N VAL A 36 0.15 2.80 -11.17
CA VAL A 36 0.06 4.26 -11.06
C VAL A 36 -1.06 4.73 -11.97
N ASN A 37 -1.98 5.55 -11.44
CA ASN A 37 -3.05 6.12 -12.25
C ASN A 37 -2.47 7.07 -13.31
N PRO A 38 -2.69 6.80 -14.61
CA PRO A 38 -2.13 7.62 -15.68
C PRO A 38 -2.62 9.08 -15.68
N GLN A 39 -3.76 9.38 -15.08
CA GLN A 39 -4.23 10.77 -14.94
C GLN A 39 -3.27 11.64 -14.12
N LEU A 40 -2.41 11.07 -13.28
CA LEU A 40 -1.37 11.81 -12.58
C LEU A 40 -0.32 12.40 -13.53
N LEU A 41 -0.13 11.80 -14.70
CA LEU A 41 0.81 12.29 -15.71
C LEU A 41 0.29 13.58 -16.40
N GLU A 42 -1.00 13.89 -16.26
CA GLU A 42 -1.57 15.16 -16.74
C GLU A 42 -1.10 16.37 -15.93
N TYR A 43 -0.54 16.15 -14.73
CA TYR A 43 0.07 17.21 -13.94
C TYR A 43 1.47 17.62 -14.42
N THR A 44 2.09 16.83 -15.29
CA THR A 44 3.43 17.14 -15.81
C THR A 44 3.38 18.29 -16.82
N LYS A 45 4.49 19.02 -16.96
CA LYS A 45 4.60 20.03 -18.00
C LYS A 45 4.68 19.42 -19.42
N GLU A 46 4.31 20.19 -20.41
CA GLU A 46 4.17 19.74 -21.80
C GLU A 46 5.43 19.06 -22.38
N ASN A 47 6.62 19.50 -21.96
CA ASN A 47 7.90 18.97 -22.44
C ASN A 47 8.51 17.92 -21.52
N CYS A 48 7.76 17.38 -20.55
CA CYS A 48 8.25 16.36 -19.63
C CYS A 48 8.47 15.03 -20.36
N GLU A 49 9.65 14.45 -20.22
CA GLU A 49 9.94 13.11 -20.71
C GLU A 49 9.34 12.06 -19.76
N ILE A 50 8.53 11.13 -20.30
CA ILE A 50 7.79 10.15 -19.48
C ILE A 50 8.21 8.73 -19.83
N TYR A 51 8.67 7.98 -18.83
CA TYR A 51 9.13 6.60 -18.93
C TYR A 51 8.27 5.66 -18.07
N ASN A 52 7.98 4.47 -18.61
CA ASN A 52 7.26 3.42 -17.88
C ASN A 52 8.22 2.32 -17.44
N SER A 53 8.58 2.30 -16.16
CA SER A 53 9.54 1.34 -15.62
C SER A 53 9.05 -0.11 -15.54
N ALA A 54 7.77 -0.40 -15.79
CA ALA A 54 7.30 -1.78 -15.91
C ALA A 54 7.96 -2.55 -17.09
N LYS A 55 8.62 -1.84 -17.99
CA LYS A 55 9.31 -2.39 -19.17
C LYS A 55 10.82 -2.18 -19.11
N MET A 56 11.36 -1.77 -17.98
CA MET A 56 12.76 -1.37 -17.80
C MET A 56 13.42 -2.22 -16.70
N THR A 57 14.71 -2.46 -16.85
CA THR A 57 15.56 -2.99 -15.79
C THR A 57 15.96 -1.86 -14.84
N LEU A 58 16.62 -2.22 -13.71
CA LEU A 58 17.17 -1.23 -12.78
C LEU A 58 18.19 -0.33 -13.48
N GLU A 59 19.07 -0.94 -14.26
CA GLU A 59 20.14 -0.24 -15.01
C GLU A 59 19.53 0.77 -15.99
N GLU A 60 18.52 0.37 -16.76
CA GLU A 60 17.84 1.27 -17.70
C GLU A 60 17.15 2.45 -17.00
N VAL A 61 16.57 2.22 -15.80
CA VAL A 61 16.00 3.31 -14.98
C VAL A 61 17.11 4.25 -14.51
N LEU A 62 18.23 3.72 -14.03
CA LEU A 62 19.37 4.51 -13.58
C LEU A 62 20.03 5.29 -14.73
N ASP A 63 20.13 4.70 -15.91
CA ASP A 63 20.68 5.39 -17.11
C ASP A 63 19.85 6.62 -17.48
N VAL A 64 18.51 6.53 -17.40
CA VAL A 64 17.63 7.69 -17.61
C VAL A 64 17.89 8.77 -16.55
N ILE A 65 18.01 8.38 -15.28
CA ILE A 65 18.28 9.31 -14.18
C ILE A 65 19.64 9.98 -14.38
N PHE A 66 20.69 9.23 -14.74
CA PHE A 66 22.02 9.78 -14.95
C PHE A 66 22.06 10.77 -16.14
N ALA A 67 21.42 10.41 -17.25
CA ALA A 67 21.33 11.29 -18.42
C ALA A 67 20.55 12.58 -18.11
N ALA A 68 19.57 12.53 -17.23
CA ALA A 68 18.84 13.71 -16.76
C ALA A 68 19.71 14.57 -15.83
N GLU A 69 20.43 13.95 -14.89
CA GLU A 69 21.30 14.66 -13.94
C GLU A 69 22.47 15.36 -14.64
N GLU A 70 23.08 14.74 -15.64
CA GLU A 70 24.13 15.36 -16.48
C GLU A 70 23.67 16.65 -17.16
N LYS A 71 22.38 16.76 -17.46
CA LYS A 71 21.77 17.94 -18.05
C LYS A 71 21.23 18.93 -17.03
N GLY A 72 21.37 18.63 -15.71
CA GLY A 72 20.83 19.45 -14.62
C GLY A 72 19.28 19.41 -14.54
N LEU A 73 18.65 18.35 -15.07
CA LEU A 73 17.20 18.18 -15.08
C LEU A 73 16.70 17.57 -13.77
N THR A 74 15.43 17.84 -13.45
CA THR A 74 14.73 17.28 -12.29
C THR A 74 13.98 16.02 -12.68
N THR A 75 14.26 14.91 -11.99
CA THR A 75 13.61 13.61 -12.21
C THR A 75 12.64 13.29 -11.09
N VAL A 76 11.42 12.87 -11.44
CA VAL A 76 10.47 12.26 -10.51
C VAL A 76 10.40 10.75 -10.74
N ARG A 77 10.66 10.00 -9.69
CA ARG A 77 10.45 8.56 -9.65
C ARG A 77 9.12 8.28 -8.97
N LEU A 78 8.04 8.07 -9.75
CA LEU A 78 6.66 7.97 -9.27
C LEU A 78 6.28 6.51 -9.01
N HIS A 79 5.99 6.20 -7.75
CA HIS A 79 5.65 4.86 -7.25
C HIS A 79 4.20 4.76 -6.79
N THR A 80 3.60 3.58 -6.94
CA THR A 80 2.26 3.28 -6.43
C THR A 80 2.18 3.44 -4.91
N GLY A 81 1.10 3.99 -4.40
CA GLY A 81 0.86 4.12 -2.97
C GLY A 81 1.91 4.96 -2.28
N ASP A 82 2.62 4.33 -1.36
CA ASP A 82 3.81 4.85 -0.71
C ASP A 82 5.02 3.98 -1.07
N PRO A 83 6.13 4.56 -1.56
CA PRO A 83 7.32 3.81 -1.97
C PRO A 83 8.00 2.97 -0.88
N SER A 84 7.76 3.27 0.40
CA SER A 84 8.32 2.49 1.52
C SER A 84 7.77 1.07 1.62
N LEU A 85 6.61 0.80 0.98
CA LEU A 85 5.99 -0.52 0.97
C LEU A 85 6.14 -1.18 -0.40
N TYR A 86 7.06 -2.13 -0.50
CA TYR A 86 7.33 -2.92 -1.71
C TYR A 86 7.71 -2.10 -2.95
N GLY A 87 8.24 -0.89 -2.75
CA GLY A 87 8.57 0.05 -3.84
C GLY A 87 9.89 -0.22 -4.55
N ALA A 88 10.75 -1.12 -4.04
CA ALA A 88 12.10 -1.40 -4.58
C ALA A 88 12.92 -0.13 -4.84
N ILE A 89 12.88 0.82 -3.89
CA ILE A 89 13.55 2.11 -4.03
C ILE A 89 14.95 2.12 -3.41
N ARG A 90 15.23 1.24 -2.42
CA ARG A 90 16.49 1.29 -1.69
C ARG A 90 17.68 1.03 -2.60
N GLU A 91 17.61 0.04 -3.48
CA GLU A 91 18.66 -0.26 -4.44
C GLU A 91 18.93 0.89 -5.42
N GLN A 92 17.92 1.67 -5.78
CA GLN A 92 18.09 2.88 -6.59
C GLN A 92 18.79 3.98 -5.79
N MET A 93 18.34 4.22 -4.55
CA MET A 93 18.93 5.21 -3.65
C MET A 93 20.42 4.90 -3.34
N ASP A 94 20.77 3.63 -3.12
CA ASP A 94 22.14 3.21 -2.87
C ASP A 94 23.09 3.62 -4.01
N VAL A 95 22.67 3.38 -5.25
CA VAL A 95 23.45 3.77 -6.43
C VAL A 95 23.54 5.29 -6.59
N LEU A 96 22.46 6.03 -6.27
CA LEU A 96 22.50 7.50 -6.29
C LEU A 96 23.44 8.05 -5.21
N GLU A 97 23.45 7.47 -4.01
CA GLU A 97 24.39 7.82 -2.93
C GLU A 97 25.86 7.59 -3.37
N GLU A 98 26.16 6.43 -3.96
CA GLU A 98 27.50 6.11 -4.47
C GLU A 98 27.98 7.12 -5.54
N LYS A 99 27.07 7.62 -6.35
CA LYS A 99 27.35 8.62 -7.39
C LYS A 99 27.26 10.07 -6.92
N ASN A 100 26.97 10.31 -5.64
CA ASN A 100 26.75 11.63 -5.05
C ASN A 100 25.63 12.43 -5.77
N ILE A 101 24.61 11.74 -6.25
CA ILE A 101 23.41 12.36 -6.84
C ILE A 101 22.41 12.64 -5.71
N ALA A 102 22.00 13.89 -5.58
CA ALA A 102 21.06 14.30 -4.55
C ALA A 102 19.65 13.77 -4.85
N PHE A 103 19.01 13.23 -3.84
CA PHE A 103 17.62 12.79 -3.92
C PHE A 103 16.86 13.10 -2.63
N ASP A 104 15.55 13.10 -2.71
CA ASP A 104 14.64 13.13 -1.56
C ASP A 104 13.47 12.16 -1.75
N TYR A 105 12.66 12.05 -0.69
CA TYR A 105 11.52 11.16 -0.64
C TYR A 105 10.26 11.92 -0.20
N CYS A 106 9.22 11.84 -1.02
CA CYS A 106 7.90 12.38 -0.76
C CYS A 106 6.93 11.22 -0.50
N PRO A 107 6.43 11.04 0.74
CA PRO A 107 5.51 9.97 1.06
C PRO A 107 4.18 10.10 0.31
N GLY A 108 3.51 8.98 0.14
CA GLY A 108 2.18 8.90 -0.48
C GLY A 108 1.15 8.20 0.40
N VAL A 109 -0.11 8.28 0.03
CA VAL A 109 -1.18 7.52 0.67
C VAL A 109 -1.08 6.06 0.20
N SER A 110 -0.62 5.17 1.08
CA SER A 110 -0.50 3.76 0.74
C SER A 110 -1.85 3.11 0.44
N SER A 111 -1.85 2.09 -0.41
CA SER A 111 -3.06 1.36 -0.78
C SER A 111 -3.76 0.68 0.39
N PHE A 112 -3.07 0.34 1.48
CA PHE A 112 -3.76 -0.17 2.67
C PHE A 112 -4.61 0.91 3.35
N CYS A 113 -4.19 2.17 3.36
CA CYS A 113 -5.02 3.28 3.82
C CYS A 113 -6.24 3.48 2.92
N GLY A 114 -6.04 3.38 1.59
CA GLY A 114 -7.14 3.42 0.62
C GLY A 114 -8.12 2.26 0.80
N ALA A 115 -7.64 1.07 1.15
CA ALA A 115 -8.48 -0.08 1.42
C ALA A 115 -9.32 0.08 2.69
N ALA A 116 -8.75 0.65 3.76
CA ALA A 116 -9.51 1.01 4.96
C ALA A 116 -10.61 2.03 4.65
N SER A 117 -10.29 3.06 3.87
CA SER A 117 -11.26 4.06 3.42
C SER A 117 -12.41 3.44 2.61
N ALA A 118 -12.10 2.52 1.69
CA ALA A 118 -13.08 1.81 0.88
C ALA A 118 -14.07 0.96 1.71
N LEU A 119 -13.67 0.51 2.89
CA LEU A 119 -14.45 -0.29 3.82
C LEU A 119 -15.03 0.52 4.99
N ASN A 120 -14.74 1.82 5.09
CA ASN A 120 -15.00 2.64 6.29
C ASN A 120 -14.48 1.97 7.57
N LEU A 121 -13.26 1.45 7.51
CA LEU A 121 -12.66 0.60 8.51
C LEU A 121 -11.57 1.35 9.32
N GLU A 122 -11.55 1.15 10.62
CA GLU A 122 -10.41 1.40 11.47
C GLU A 122 -9.70 0.08 11.78
N TYR A 123 -8.41 -0.02 11.47
CA TYR A 123 -7.63 -1.25 11.67
C TYR A 123 -7.35 -1.57 13.14
N THR A 124 -7.45 -0.58 14.01
CA THR A 124 -7.02 -0.66 15.42
C THR A 124 -8.17 -0.30 16.36
N LEU A 125 -9.14 -1.22 16.47
CA LEU A 125 -10.28 -1.06 17.37
C LEU A 125 -9.94 -1.52 18.80
N PRO A 126 -10.32 -0.75 19.84
CA PRO A 126 -10.17 -1.18 21.22
C PRO A 126 -10.81 -2.56 21.47
N ASP A 127 -10.11 -3.43 22.22
CA ASP A 127 -10.49 -4.81 22.55
C ASP A 127 -10.66 -5.78 21.36
N VAL A 128 -10.44 -5.33 20.13
CA VAL A 128 -10.49 -6.17 18.93
C VAL A 128 -9.09 -6.40 18.37
N SER A 129 -8.39 -5.35 17.99
CA SER A 129 -7.01 -5.41 17.49
C SER A 129 -6.32 -4.07 17.71
N GLN A 130 -5.09 -4.09 18.23
CA GLN A 130 -4.28 -2.89 18.42
C GLN A 130 -3.01 -2.89 17.56
N SER A 131 -2.91 -3.84 16.64
CA SER A 131 -1.77 -3.97 15.73
C SER A 131 -2.23 -4.30 14.31
N VAL A 132 -1.42 -3.89 13.34
CA VAL A 132 -1.64 -4.17 11.92
C VAL A 132 -0.39 -4.83 11.35
N ASN A 133 -0.52 -6.07 10.89
CA ASN A 133 0.54 -6.79 10.21
C ASN A 133 0.40 -6.58 8.70
N ILE A 134 1.31 -5.81 8.12
CA ILE A 134 1.40 -5.62 6.68
C ILE A 134 2.39 -6.64 6.12
N THR A 135 1.92 -7.54 5.27
CA THR A 135 2.74 -8.64 4.75
C THR A 135 2.32 -9.05 3.32
N ARG A 136 2.96 -10.09 2.81
CA ARG A 136 2.64 -10.74 1.54
C ARG A 136 2.90 -12.24 1.63
N MET A 137 2.29 -12.99 0.73
CA MET A 137 2.69 -14.39 0.52
C MET A 137 4.09 -14.45 -0.10
N GLU A 138 4.85 -15.47 0.26
CA GLU A 138 5.97 -15.89 -0.58
C GLU A 138 5.45 -16.39 -1.93
N GLY A 139 6.15 -16.06 -2.97
CA GLY A 139 5.83 -16.48 -4.34
C GLY A 139 7.12 -16.73 -5.09
N ARG A 140 7.35 -15.99 -6.17
CA ARG A 140 8.62 -16.05 -6.91
C ARG A 140 9.81 -15.52 -6.09
N THR A 141 9.53 -14.65 -5.13
CA THR A 141 10.52 -14.11 -4.19
C THR A 141 10.23 -14.63 -2.79
N PRO A 142 11.26 -15.03 -2.02
CA PRO A 142 11.08 -15.59 -0.68
C PRO A 142 10.58 -14.54 0.31
N VAL A 143 10.04 -15.03 1.42
CA VAL A 143 9.76 -14.27 2.65
C VAL A 143 10.49 -14.99 3.78
N PRO A 144 11.13 -14.28 4.73
CA PRO A 144 11.77 -14.92 5.86
C PRO A 144 10.77 -15.82 6.62
N GLU A 145 11.20 -17.00 7.04
CA GLU A 145 10.33 -18.01 7.70
C GLU A 145 9.57 -17.45 8.91
N LYS A 146 10.24 -16.64 9.71
CA LYS A 146 9.65 -15.96 10.88
C LYS A 146 8.57 -14.92 10.51
N GLU A 147 8.52 -14.51 9.26
CA GLU A 147 7.56 -13.55 8.69
C GLU A 147 6.54 -14.24 7.78
N SER A 148 6.43 -15.57 7.87
CA SER A 148 5.43 -16.34 7.15
C SER A 148 4.00 -15.94 7.54
N ILE A 149 3.04 -16.20 6.67
CA ILE A 149 1.62 -15.95 6.96
C ILE A 149 1.20 -16.68 8.24
N GLN A 150 1.66 -17.92 8.46
CA GLN A 150 1.35 -18.69 9.67
C GLN A 150 1.89 -18.01 10.93
N SER A 151 3.13 -17.50 10.88
CA SER A 151 3.73 -16.80 12.02
C SER A 151 2.94 -15.57 12.43
N PHE A 152 2.54 -14.74 11.46
CA PHE A 152 1.72 -13.56 11.75
C PHE A 152 0.29 -13.92 12.15
N ALA A 153 -0.30 -14.95 11.55
CA ALA A 153 -1.65 -15.41 11.86
C ALA A 153 -1.78 -15.89 13.31
N ALA A 154 -0.70 -16.38 13.93
CA ALA A 154 -0.69 -16.81 15.33
C ALA A 154 -1.02 -15.66 16.32
N HIS A 155 -0.83 -14.41 15.95
CA HIS A 155 -1.21 -13.24 16.75
C HIS A 155 -2.70 -12.90 16.66
N GLN A 156 -3.42 -13.40 15.65
CA GLN A 156 -4.83 -13.10 15.38
C GLN A 156 -5.15 -11.58 15.32
N ALA A 157 -4.14 -10.78 15.02
CA ALA A 157 -4.25 -9.32 14.86
C ALA A 157 -4.79 -8.97 13.48
N THR A 158 -5.09 -7.70 13.23
CA THR A 158 -5.43 -7.25 11.88
C THR A 158 -4.26 -7.52 10.92
N MET A 159 -4.53 -8.18 9.79
CA MET A 159 -3.54 -8.38 8.73
C MET A 159 -3.98 -7.72 7.43
N VAL A 160 -3.03 -7.09 6.74
CA VAL A 160 -3.19 -6.57 5.38
C VAL A 160 -2.20 -7.28 4.47
N VAL A 161 -2.72 -8.07 3.53
CA VAL A 161 -1.90 -8.93 2.68
C VAL A 161 -1.83 -8.34 1.27
N PHE A 162 -0.61 -7.96 0.88
CA PHE A 162 -0.26 -7.40 -0.42
C PHE A 162 0.13 -8.49 -1.42
N LEU A 163 0.12 -8.17 -2.71
CA LEU A 163 0.76 -8.94 -3.81
C LEU A 163 0.38 -10.44 -3.87
N SER A 164 -0.77 -10.82 -3.31
CA SER A 164 -1.10 -12.24 -3.07
C SER A 164 -2.43 -12.67 -3.70
N THR A 165 -3.05 -11.84 -4.53
CA THR A 165 -4.37 -12.10 -5.13
C THR A 165 -4.44 -13.41 -5.94
N GLY A 166 -3.33 -13.84 -6.54
CA GLY A 166 -3.25 -15.11 -7.28
C GLY A 166 -3.07 -16.37 -6.43
N MET A 167 -3.02 -16.24 -5.08
CA MET A 167 -2.68 -17.33 -4.16
C MET A 167 -3.69 -17.48 -3.01
N LEU A 168 -4.95 -17.12 -3.22
CA LEU A 168 -5.94 -16.99 -2.14
C LEU A 168 -6.33 -18.34 -1.50
N GLU A 169 -6.33 -19.45 -2.23
CA GLU A 169 -6.56 -20.78 -1.66
C GLU A 169 -5.46 -21.14 -0.65
N GLU A 170 -4.21 -20.93 -1.05
CA GLU A 170 -3.06 -21.16 -0.19
C GLU A 170 -2.98 -20.15 0.96
N LEU A 171 -3.34 -18.89 0.72
CA LEU A 171 -3.43 -17.88 1.77
C LEU A 171 -4.43 -18.28 2.84
N SER A 172 -5.66 -18.69 2.46
CA SER A 172 -6.69 -19.18 3.39
C SER A 172 -6.18 -20.34 4.23
N ARG A 173 -5.56 -21.34 3.59
CA ARG A 173 -4.99 -22.50 4.27
C ARG A 173 -3.95 -22.08 5.32
N ARG A 174 -3.00 -21.23 4.95
CA ARG A 174 -1.93 -20.77 5.86
C ARG A 174 -2.45 -19.91 6.99
N LEU A 175 -3.46 -19.07 6.76
CA LEU A 175 -4.12 -18.29 7.80
C LEU A 175 -4.76 -19.20 8.85
N ILE A 176 -5.47 -20.26 8.42
CA ILE A 176 -6.11 -21.23 9.31
C ILE A 176 -5.07 -22.05 10.07
N GLU A 177 -4.03 -22.52 9.42
CA GLU A 177 -2.92 -23.23 10.07
C GLU A 177 -2.21 -22.37 11.12
N GLY A 178 -2.15 -21.04 10.91
CA GLY A 178 -1.53 -20.11 11.83
C GLY A 178 -2.39 -19.70 13.00
N GLY A 179 -3.72 -19.95 13.00
CA GLY A 179 -4.56 -19.68 14.17
C GLY A 179 -5.89 -18.98 13.90
N TYR A 180 -6.11 -18.41 12.71
CA TYR A 180 -7.44 -17.93 12.34
C TYR A 180 -8.41 -19.10 12.11
N THR A 181 -9.70 -18.83 12.16
CA THR A 181 -10.73 -19.80 11.78
C THR A 181 -11.20 -19.57 10.35
N ALA A 182 -11.86 -20.56 9.76
CA ALA A 182 -12.49 -20.38 8.45
C ALA A 182 -13.56 -19.27 8.45
N ASP A 183 -14.19 -19.02 9.60
CA ASP A 183 -15.24 -18.00 9.77
C ASP A 183 -14.68 -16.63 10.14
N THR A 184 -13.35 -16.51 10.39
CA THR A 184 -12.73 -15.21 10.65
C THR A 184 -13.06 -14.23 9.55
N PRO A 185 -13.58 -13.01 9.89
CA PRO A 185 -13.93 -12.00 8.92
C PRO A 185 -12.74 -11.59 8.04
N ALA A 186 -13.02 -11.40 6.77
CA ALA A 186 -12.05 -10.95 5.79
C ALA A 186 -12.70 -10.05 4.74
N ALA A 187 -11.90 -9.25 4.06
CA ALA A 187 -12.36 -8.45 2.93
C ALA A 187 -11.34 -8.49 1.79
N ILE A 188 -11.84 -8.40 0.57
CA ILE A 188 -11.06 -8.17 -0.64
C ILE A 188 -11.37 -6.76 -1.14
N VAL A 189 -10.35 -5.93 -1.28
CA VAL A 189 -10.48 -4.59 -1.84
C VAL A 189 -9.70 -4.53 -3.15
N TYR A 190 -10.42 -4.53 -4.25
CA TYR A 190 -9.88 -4.42 -5.59
C TYR A 190 -9.75 -2.95 -5.96
N LYS A 191 -8.55 -2.55 -6.41
CA LYS A 191 -8.25 -1.20 -6.87
C LYS A 191 -8.81 -0.11 -5.95
N ALA A 192 -8.39 -0.12 -4.68
CA ALA A 192 -8.81 0.85 -3.68
C ALA A 192 -8.66 2.29 -4.21
N THR A 193 -9.70 3.09 -4.11
CA THR A 193 -9.82 4.49 -4.55
C THR A 193 -9.82 4.76 -6.06
N TRP A 194 -9.67 3.73 -6.91
CA TRP A 194 -9.86 3.86 -8.35
C TRP A 194 -11.35 3.96 -8.71
N GLU A 195 -11.67 4.47 -9.90
CA GLU A 195 -13.07 4.56 -10.40
C GLU A 195 -13.78 3.20 -10.46
N ASP A 196 -13.03 2.14 -10.78
CA ASP A 196 -13.52 0.76 -10.85
C ASP A 196 -13.26 -0.04 -9.56
N GLN A 197 -13.10 0.64 -8.41
CA GLN A 197 -12.98 0.03 -7.10
C GLN A 197 -14.12 -0.95 -6.82
N LYS A 198 -13.80 -2.09 -6.21
CA LYS A 198 -14.78 -3.05 -5.68
C LYS A 198 -14.36 -3.54 -4.31
N THR A 199 -15.33 -3.75 -3.43
CA THR A 199 -15.11 -4.32 -2.10
C THR A 199 -16.00 -5.54 -1.89
N PHE A 200 -15.45 -6.58 -1.27
CA PHE A 200 -16.17 -7.80 -0.96
C PHE A 200 -15.84 -8.21 0.48
N VAL A 201 -16.84 -8.16 1.36
CA VAL A 201 -16.73 -8.72 2.70
C VAL A 201 -17.03 -10.21 2.62
N CYS A 202 -16.17 -11.01 3.21
CA CYS A 202 -16.22 -12.47 3.16
C CYS A 202 -15.60 -13.04 4.45
N THR A 203 -15.20 -14.30 4.44
CA THR A 203 -14.42 -14.93 5.53
C THR A 203 -13.11 -15.48 5.00
N VAL A 204 -12.19 -15.83 5.90
CA VAL A 204 -10.93 -16.50 5.54
C VAL A 204 -11.21 -17.74 4.68
N GLY A 205 -12.20 -18.55 5.04
CA GLY A 205 -12.56 -19.77 4.30
C GLY A 205 -13.16 -19.53 2.92
N THR A 206 -13.70 -18.33 2.65
CA THR A 206 -14.37 -18.02 1.38
C THR A 206 -13.59 -17.04 0.49
N LEU A 207 -12.40 -16.59 0.90
CA LEU A 207 -11.55 -15.64 0.14
C LEU A 207 -11.38 -16.05 -1.32
N ALA A 208 -10.94 -17.27 -1.58
CA ALA A 208 -10.64 -17.74 -2.92
C ALA A 208 -11.92 -17.84 -3.79
N GLN A 209 -13.02 -18.34 -3.23
CA GLN A 209 -14.29 -18.42 -3.92
C GLN A 209 -14.83 -17.02 -4.26
N THR A 210 -14.82 -16.09 -3.30
CA THR A 210 -15.26 -14.72 -3.48
C THR A 210 -14.50 -14.01 -4.60
N ALA A 211 -13.17 -14.16 -4.64
CA ALA A 211 -12.35 -13.59 -5.71
C ALA A 211 -12.69 -14.20 -7.08
N LYS A 212 -12.86 -15.53 -7.15
CA LYS A 212 -13.19 -16.25 -8.38
C LYS A 212 -14.54 -15.82 -8.95
N GLU A 213 -15.58 -15.76 -8.12
CA GLU A 213 -16.93 -15.36 -8.52
C GLU A 213 -16.99 -13.93 -9.05
N ASN A 214 -16.10 -13.06 -8.55
CA ASN A 214 -16.03 -11.66 -8.95
C ASN A 214 -14.92 -11.35 -9.96
N ASN A 215 -14.24 -12.37 -10.50
CA ASN A 215 -13.15 -12.25 -11.47
C ASN A 215 -11.97 -11.38 -10.97
N ILE A 216 -11.66 -11.44 -9.68
CA ILE A 216 -10.54 -10.72 -9.06
C ILE A 216 -9.29 -11.62 -9.12
N THR A 217 -8.35 -11.29 -9.99
CA THR A 217 -7.13 -12.09 -10.21
C THR A 217 -5.84 -11.36 -9.87
N LYS A 218 -5.91 -10.03 -9.72
CA LYS A 218 -4.76 -9.13 -9.43
C LYS A 218 -5.23 -7.81 -8.82
N THR A 219 -4.29 -7.00 -8.36
CA THR A 219 -4.53 -5.60 -7.92
C THR A 219 -5.57 -5.50 -6.79
N ALA A 220 -5.54 -6.45 -5.86
CA ALA A 220 -6.39 -6.42 -4.69
C ALA A 220 -5.58 -6.59 -3.41
N LEU A 221 -6.07 -6.00 -2.32
CA LEU A 221 -5.61 -6.23 -0.96
C LEU A 221 -6.60 -7.13 -0.23
N MET A 222 -6.08 -8.04 0.58
CA MET A 222 -6.87 -8.83 1.50
C MET A 222 -6.68 -8.27 2.92
N ILE A 223 -7.78 -7.96 3.58
CA ILE A 223 -7.82 -7.51 4.97
C ILE A 223 -8.43 -8.64 5.78
N ILE A 224 -7.73 -9.07 6.84
CA ILE A 224 -8.09 -10.22 7.65
C ILE A 224 -8.20 -9.77 9.11
N GLY A 225 -9.24 -10.21 9.79
CA GLY A 225 -9.42 -10.01 11.23
C GLY A 225 -10.79 -9.46 11.60
N ASP A 226 -11.09 -9.55 12.88
CA ASP A 226 -12.41 -9.23 13.44
C ASP A 226 -12.82 -7.77 13.25
N VAL A 227 -11.87 -6.86 13.00
CA VAL A 227 -12.14 -5.46 12.64
C VAL A 227 -13.04 -5.33 11.40
N VAL A 228 -13.01 -6.31 10.47
CA VAL A 228 -13.82 -6.31 9.25
C VAL A 228 -15.31 -6.53 9.53
N ALA A 229 -15.65 -7.19 10.64
CA ALA A 229 -17.04 -7.48 10.99
C ALA A 229 -17.84 -6.27 11.48
N HIS A 230 -17.17 -5.15 11.80
CA HIS A 230 -17.79 -3.98 12.46
C HIS A 230 -18.62 -4.39 13.70
N SER A 231 -18.16 -5.44 14.41
CA SER A 231 -18.83 -6.00 15.59
C SER A 231 -18.55 -5.18 16.85
N HIS A 232 -18.94 -5.70 18.01
CA HIS A 232 -18.71 -5.03 19.28
C HIS A 232 -17.23 -4.75 19.50
N TYR A 233 -16.95 -3.52 19.89
CA TYR A 233 -15.64 -3.05 20.33
C TYR A 233 -15.81 -2.10 21.50
N ASP A 234 -14.79 -1.95 22.31
CA ASP A 234 -14.82 -1.05 23.45
C ASP A 234 -14.72 0.40 23.00
N ARG A 235 -15.36 1.28 23.75
CA ARG A 235 -15.21 2.72 23.51
C ARG A 235 -13.76 3.14 23.78
N SER A 236 -13.22 3.94 22.86
CA SER A 236 -11.91 4.56 23.09
C SER A 236 -11.91 5.39 24.39
N GLU A 237 -10.97 5.14 25.28
CA GLU A 237 -10.77 5.91 26.50
C GLU A 237 -10.53 7.40 26.20
N LEU A 238 -9.98 7.72 25.03
CA LEU A 238 -9.78 9.09 24.58
C LEU A 238 -11.07 9.92 24.59
N TYR A 239 -12.21 9.30 24.31
CA TYR A 239 -13.53 9.94 24.31
C TYR A 239 -14.39 9.55 25.52
N ASN A 240 -13.85 8.78 26.45
CA ASN A 240 -14.55 8.41 27.67
C ASN A 240 -14.63 9.64 28.61
N PRO A 241 -15.83 10.12 29.00
CA PRO A 241 -15.95 11.26 29.92
C PRO A 241 -15.36 11.00 31.32
N ALA A 242 -15.25 9.75 31.73
CA ALA A 242 -14.64 9.34 32.99
C ALA A 242 -13.10 9.27 32.94
N PHE A 243 -12.48 9.50 31.76
CA PHE A 243 -11.03 9.42 31.56
C PHE A 243 -10.42 10.82 31.44
N THR A 244 -9.46 11.14 32.31
CA THR A 244 -8.68 12.38 32.22
C THR A 244 -7.59 12.25 31.18
N THR A 245 -7.51 13.20 30.26
CA THR A 245 -6.44 13.33 29.27
C THR A 245 -5.59 14.57 29.61
N GLU A 246 -4.49 14.76 28.89
CA GLU A 246 -3.68 16.00 29.00
C GLU A 246 -4.49 17.28 28.70
N PHE A 247 -5.55 17.17 27.90
CA PHE A 247 -6.35 18.32 27.45
C PHE A 247 -7.76 18.40 28.06
N ARG A 248 -8.17 17.38 28.82
CA ARG A 248 -9.52 17.29 29.38
C ARG A 248 -9.54 16.51 30.69
N GLU A 249 -10.10 17.10 31.72
CA GLU A 249 -10.37 16.37 32.97
C GLU A 249 -11.65 15.52 32.87
N ALA A 250 -11.66 14.43 33.60
CA ALA A 250 -12.83 13.56 33.72
C ALA A 250 -14.02 14.34 34.30
N THR A 251 -15.18 14.13 33.68
CA THR A 251 -16.43 14.82 34.09
C THR A 251 -17.41 13.89 34.80
N LYS A 252 -17.13 12.62 34.90
CA LYS A 252 -17.71 11.54 35.73
C LYS A 252 -17.64 10.20 35.01
#